data_9ad65bab7c717a7444324a180a37b0ba
#
_entry.id   9ad65bab7c717a7444324a180a37b0ba
#
_cell.length_a   1.000
_cell.length_b   1.000
_cell.length_c   1.000
_cell.angle_alpha   90.00
_cell.angle_beta   90.00
_cell.angle_gamma   90.00
#
_symmetry.space_group_name_H-M   'P 1'
#
loop_
_entity.id
_entity.type
_entity.pdbx_description
1 polymer ?
#
loop_
_entity_poly.entity_id
_entity_poly.type
_entity_poly.pdbx_seq_one_letter_code
_entity_poly.pdbx_strand_id
1 'polypeptide(L)'
;MKTSASNKTRVIAVIALSLLASTFGAQFAQAATPNRYISVSSTGTVKVTPDAVRLNASVSAIAKVSKDALTNANIAADKFRTAILANGIDKKNLASTTLTVYPEYNYTQEGGNVLIGYRSSQSFEVIIRNAAKAGEIVDAVVASAGDALYINGVTPFVFNNSKATEAARISAVKNAKAKANSYAKLLGVKIGKIINLQESSAPSSYPISMVQAKSDAGATQIDLGEQDISVSVSTKWAIS
;
A
#
# COMPACT_ATOMS: atom_id res chain seq x y z
N MET A 1 -10.28 -69.10 72.69
CA MET A 1 -8.81 -68.87 72.47
C MET A 1 -8.50 -68.84 70.99
N LYS A 2 -8.26 -67.71 70.39
CA LYS A 2 -7.56 -67.51 69.10
C LYS A 2 -7.22 -66.05 68.95
N THR A 3 -6.11 -65.73 69.19
CA THR A 3 -5.05 -64.81 68.86
C THR A 3 -5.33 -63.75 67.82
N SER A 4 -5.30 -62.52 68.32
CA SER A 4 -5.13 -61.30 67.56
C SER A 4 -3.65 -61.08 67.19
N ALA A 5 -3.31 -61.21 65.94
CA ALA A 5 -2.03 -60.78 65.44
C ALA A 5 -2.12 -60.51 63.89
N SER A 6 -2.64 -59.42 63.46
CA SER A 6 -2.58 -59.10 62.03
C SER A 6 -2.74 -57.62 61.68
N ASN A 7 -2.80 -56.66 62.60
CA ASN A 7 -3.04 -55.25 62.20
C ASN A 7 -1.83 -54.34 62.27
N LYS A 8 -0.66 -54.79 62.75
CA LYS A 8 0.51 -53.94 62.87
C LYS A 8 1.42 -54.01 61.63
N THR A 9 1.38 -55.08 60.85
CA THR A 9 2.23 -55.24 59.64
C THR A 9 1.66 -54.54 58.40
N ARG A 10 0.36 -54.29 58.37
CA ARG A 10 -0.30 -53.58 57.22
C ARG A 10 -0.14 -52.08 57.28
N VAL A 11 0.04 -51.43 58.40
CA VAL A 11 0.21 -50.01 58.58
C VAL A 11 1.63 -49.59 58.20
N ILE A 12 2.64 -50.39 58.40
CA ILE A 12 4.03 -50.05 58.04
C ILE A 12 4.26 -50.16 56.53
N ALA A 13 3.55 -51.06 55.82
CA ALA A 13 3.68 -51.19 54.36
C ALA A 13 3.03 -50.00 53.57
N VAL A 14 2.01 -49.34 54.13
CA VAL A 14 1.34 -48.21 53.47
C VAL A 14 2.14 -46.90 53.64
N ILE A 15 2.88 -46.75 54.74
CA ILE A 15 3.70 -45.55 55.00
C ILE A 15 5.01 -45.61 54.20
N ALA A 16 5.54 -46.78 53.89
CA ALA A 16 6.77 -46.93 53.08
C ALA A 16 6.52 -46.68 51.58
N LEU A 17 5.27 -46.87 51.09
CA LEU A 17 4.93 -46.66 49.66
C LEU A 17 4.61 -45.21 49.35
N SER A 18 4.26 -44.40 50.35
CA SER A 18 3.96 -42.96 50.18
C SER A 18 5.19 -42.04 50.18
N LEU A 19 6.35 -42.51 50.63
CA LEU A 19 7.61 -41.75 50.59
C LEU A 19 8.42 -41.91 49.29
N LEU A 20 8.10 -42.91 48.44
CA LEU A 20 8.79 -43.07 47.15
C LEU A 20 8.16 -42.28 45.98
N ALA A 21 6.99 -41.67 46.19
CA ALA A 21 6.29 -40.93 45.12
C ALA A 21 6.64 -39.42 45.05
N SER A 22 7.45 -38.90 45.96
CA SER A 22 7.76 -37.47 46.06
C SER A 22 9.10 -37.01 45.47
N THR A 23 9.86 -37.94 44.83
CA THR A 23 11.18 -37.59 44.23
C THR A 23 11.20 -37.50 42.70
N PHE A 24 10.02 -37.60 42.04
CA PHE A 24 9.95 -37.51 40.58
C PHE A 24 9.20 -36.24 40.14
N GLY A 25 9.65 -35.05 40.55
CA GLY A 25 8.97 -33.83 40.19
C GLY A 25 9.79 -32.56 40.22
N ALA A 26 11.09 -32.65 40.46
CA ALA A 26 11.97 -31.52 40.25
C ALA A 26 12.43 -31.48 38.78
N GLN A 27 11.50 -31.22 37.84
CA GLN A 27 11.89 -30.66 36.56
C GLN A 27 12.48 -29.30 36.87
N PHE A 28 13.80 -29.19 36.85
CA PHE A 28 14.49 -27.92 36.80
C PHE A 28 13.94 -27.21 35.56
N ALA A 29 13.00 -26.28 35.77
CA ALA A 29 12.70 -25.29 34.79
C ALA A 29 14.01 -24.55 34.53
N GLN A 30 14.72 -25.00 33.50
CA GLN A 30 15.95 -24.36 33.04
C GLN A 30 15.49 -22.97 32.61
N ALA A 31 15.67 -21.99 33.49
CA ALA A 31 15.38 -20.59 33.20
C ALA A 31 16.15 -20.26 31.91
N ALA A 32 15.42 -20.09 30.81
CA ALA A 32 15.98 -19.67 29.55
C ALA A 32 16.75 -18.39 29.86
N THR A 33 18.07 -18.43 29.72
CA THR A 33 18.90 -17.21 29.84
C THR A 33 18.29 -16.15 28.96
N PRO A 34 17.91 -14.98 29.53
CA PRO A 34 17.25 -13.96 28.73
C PRO A 34 18.14 -13.62 27.55
N ASN A 35 17.65 -13.88 26.35
CA ASN A 35 18.35 -13.51 25.12
C ASN A 35 18.57 -12.01 25.12
N ARG A 36 19.79 -11.58 25.49
CA ARG A 36 20.17 -10.17 25.47
C ARG A 36 20.30 -9.72 24.02
N TYR A 37 19.60 -8.67 23.65
CA TYR A 37 19.61 -8.15 22.29
C TYR A 37 19.41 -6.63 22.24
N ILE A 38 19.87 -6.04 21.16
CA ILE A 38 19.49 -4.68 20.73
C ILE A 38 18.44 -4.82 19.63
N SER A 39 17.30 -4.13 19.78
CA SER A 39 16.27 -4.02 18.76
C SER A 39 16.24 -2.60 18.23
N VAL A 40 16.29 -2.46 16.91
CA VAL A 40 16.24 -1.16 16.23
C VAL A 40 15.35 -1.23 15.01
N SER A 41 14.66 -0.12 14.73
CA SER A 41 13.97 0.09 13.46
C SER A 41 14.66 1.19 12.69
N SER A 42 14.66 1.06 11.38
CA SER A 42 15.29 2.00 10.46
C SER A 42 14.55 2.03 9.14
N THR A 43 14.60 3.19 8.47
CA THR A 43 14.06 3.39 7.14
C THR A 43 15.20 3.77 6.19
N GLY A 44 15.15 3.22 5.00
CA GLY A 44 15.94 3.66 3.85
C GLY A 44 15.02 4.31 2.83
N THR A 45 15.44 5.42 2.26
CA THR A 45 14.68 6.18 1.26
C THR A 45 15.54 6.47 0.06
N VAL A 46 14.95 6.37 -1.13
CA VAL A 46 15.58 6.74 -2.41
C VAL A 46 14.63 7.65 -3.17
N LYS A 47 15.15 8.73 -3.71
CA LYS A 47 14.41 9.65 -4.58
C LYS A 47 14.47 9.16 -6.02
N VAL A 48 13.31 9.16 -6.68
CA VAL A 48 13.18 8.72 -8.08
C VAL A 48 12.30 9.69 -8.84
N THR A 49 12.71 10.06 -10.03
CA THR A 49 11.84 10.81 -10.95
C THR A 49 10.81 9.86 -11.56
N PRO A 50 9.50 10.19 -11.52
CA PRO A 50 8.46 9.42 -12.20
C PRO A 50 8.74 9.22 -13.68
N ASP A 51 8.46 8.02 -14.18
CA ASP A 51 8.65 7.64 -15.60
C ASP A 51 7.32 7.39 -16.32
N ALA A 52 6.21 7.43 -15.58
CA ALA A 52 4.86 7.23 -16.08
C ALA A 52 3.88 8.20 -15.44
N VAL A 53 2.71 8.36 -16.09
CA VAL A 53 1.60 9.17 -15.60
C VAL A 53 0.33 8.33 -15.62
N ARG A 54 -0.43 8.39 -14.52
CA ARG A 54 -1.79 7.87 -14.43
C ARG A 54 -2.75 9.00 -14.72
N LEU A 55 -3.53 8.87 -15.79
CA LEU A 55 -4.64 9.74 -16.15
C LEU A 55 -5.93 9.07 -15.70
N ASN A 56 -6.66 9.72 -14.81
CA ASN A 56 -8.03 9.37 -14.44
C ASN A 56 -8.96 10.34 -15.15
N ALA A 57 -9.88 9.81 -15.92
CA ALA A 57 -10.84 10.59 -16.68
C ALA A 57 -12.23 9.95 -16.63
N SER A 58 -13.27 10.72 -16.85
CA SER A 58 -14.61 10.20 -17.03
C SER A 58 -15.31 10.94 -18.17
N VAL A 59 -16.22 10.26 -18.84
CA VAL A 59 -17.16 10.87 -19.78
C VAL A 59 -18.55 10.81 -19.19
N SER A 60 -19.36 11.85 -19.43
CA SER A 60 -20.71 11.93 -18.90
C SER A 60 -21.66 12.56 -19.92
N ALA A 61 -22.89 12.05 -19.97
CA ALA A 61 -23.95 12.61 -20.77
C ALA A 61 -25.29 12.57 -20.01
N ILE A 62 -26.12 13.58 -20.26
CA ILE A 62 -27.49 13.64 -19.72
C ILE A 62 -28.48 13.56 -20.88
N ALA A 63 -29.59 12.82 -20.69
CA ALA A 63 -30.72 12.78 -21.60
C ALA A 63 -32.02 12.59 -20.82
N LYS A 64 -33.16 12.83 -21.48
CA LYS A 64 -34.48 12.65 -20.86
C LYS A 64 -34.79 11.20 -20.52
N VAL A 65 -34.20 10.27 -21.27
CA VAL A 65 -34.36 8.80 -21.08
C VAL A 65 -33.01 8.18 -20.76
N SER A 66 -32.98 7.23 -19.84
CA SER A 66 -31.76 6.57 -19.39
C SER A 66 -30.99 5.86 -20.51
N LYS A 67 -31.71 5.24 -21.46
CA LYS A 67 -31.12 4.60 -22.64
C LYS A 67 -30.35 5.62 -23.51
N ASP A 68 -30.90 6.79 -23.71
CA ASP A 68 -30.27 7.82 -24.55
C ASP A 68 -29.05 8.43 -23.85
N ALA A 69 -29.15 8.63 -22.52
CA ALA A 69 -28.00 9.06 -21.71
C ALA A 69 -26.83 8.07 -21.83
N LEU A 70 -27.13 6.75 -21.73
CA LEU A 70 -26.12 5.69 -21.89
C LEU A 70 -25.54 5.68 -23.31
N THR A 71 -26.38 5.82 -24.35
CA THR A 71 -25.92 5.84 -25.73
C THR A 71 -24.98 7.04 -25.98
N ASN A 72 -25.35 8.22 -25.52
CA ASN A 72 -24.54 9.43 -25.67
C ASN A 72 -23.21 9.33 -24.91
N ALA A 73 -23.23 8.76 -23.69
CA ALA A 73 -22.01 8.51 -22.92
C ALA A 73 -21.09 7.49 -23.62
N ASN A 74 -21.64 6.44 -24.23
CA ASN A 74 -20.88 5.46 -25.01
C ASN A 74 -20.21 6.11 -26.23
N ILE A 75 -20.89 6.99 -26.95
CA ILE A 75 -20.30 7.73 -28.08
C ILE A 75 -19.10 8.57 -27.60
N ALA A 76 -19.23 9.27 -26.49
CA ALA A 76 -18.13 10.04 -25.91
C ALA A 76 -16.98 9.12 -25.43
N ALA A 77 -17.32 7.99 -24.82
CA ALA A 77 -16.35 6.99 -24.40
C ALA A 77 -15.55 6.39 -25.58
N ASP A 78 -16.20 6.16 -26.72
CA ASP A 78 -15.52 5.64 -27.92
C ASP A 78 -14.58 6.68 -28.52
N LYS A 79 -14.97 7.97 -28.55
CA LYS A 79 -14.07 9.06 -28.94
C LYS A 79 -12.85 9.13 -28.03
N PHE A 80 -13.06 9.06 -26.71
CA PHE A 80 -11.99 9.03 -25.73
C PHE A 80 -11.04 7.85 -25.98
N ARG A 81 -11.55 6.62 -26.10
CA ARG A 81 -10.74 5.42 -26.37
C ARG A 81 -9.95 5.53 -27.67
N THR A 82 -10.60 6.02 -28.72
CA THR A 82 -9.97 6.21 -30.03
C THR A 82 -8.81 7.19 -29.92
N ALA A 83 -9.00 8.33 -29.24
CA ALA A 83 -7.94 9.30 -29.04
C ALA A 83 -6.75 8.73 -28.25
N ILE A 84 -7.02 7.98 -27.17
CA ILE A 84 -5.99 7.31 -26.37
C ILE A 84 -5.17 6.33 -27.22
N LEU A 85 -5.84 5.46 -27.99
CA LEU A 85 -5.16 4.49 -28.84
C LEU A 85 -4.40 5.13 -30.00
N ALA A 86 -4.94 6.19 -30.62
CA ALA A 86 -4.29 6.95 -31.69
C ALA A 86 -3.00 7.65 -31.22
N ASN A 87 -2.90 7.97 -29.95
CA ASN A 87 -1.70 8.54 -29.32
C ASN A 87 -0.70 7.48 -28.83
N GLY A 88 -0.83 6.23 -29.29
CA GLY A 88 0.15 5.15 -29.04
C GLY A 88 0.04 4.49 -27.67
N ILE A 89 -1.05 4.69 -26.95
CA ILE A 89 -1.31 3.98 -25.70
C ILE A 89 -1.85 2.59 -26.01
N ASP A 90 -1.17 1.54 -25.55
CA ASP A 90 -1.63 0.16 -25.67
C ASP A 90 -2.98 -0.05 -24.97
N LYS A 91 -3.85 -0.86 -25.56
CA LYS A 91 -5.14 -1.23 -24.97
C LYS A 91 -5.05 -1.79 -23.54
N LYS A 92 -3.96 -2.49 -23.22
CA LYS A 92 -3.70 -3.03 -21.85
C LYS A 92 -3.47 -1.94 -20.79
N ASN A 93 -3.14 -0.74 -21.22
CA ASN A 93 -2.90 0.44 -20.35
C ASN A 93 -4.15 1.34 -20.26
N LEU A 94 -5.28 0.93 -20.81
CA LEU A 94 -6.56 1.62 -20.75
C LEU A 94 -7.59 0.69 -20.08
N ALA A 95 -8.07 1.07 -18.93
CA ALA A 95 -9.08 0.33 -18.17
C ALA A 95 -10.34 1.18 -17.99
N SER A 96 -11.53 0.56 -18.16
CA SER A 96 -12.80 1.13 -17.69
C SER A 96 -12.97 0.72 -16.23
N THR A 97 -13.19 1.68 -15.35
CA THR A 97 -13.25 1.43 -13.90
C THR A 97 -14.68 1.42 -13.37
N THR A 98 -15.54 2.29 -13.86
CA THR A 98 -16.91 2.45 -13.38
C THR A 98 -17.83 2.86 -14.53
N LEU A 99 -19.05 2.31 -14.52
CA LEU A 99 -20.17 2.75 -15.36
C LEU A 99 -21.38 2.95 -14.45
N THR A 100 -22.00 4.12 -14.53
CA THR A 100 -23.21 4.45 -13.77
C THR A 100 -24.27 5.07 -14.66
N VAL A 101 -25.54 4.81 -14.31
CA VAL A 101 -26.70 5.49 -14.88
C VAL A 101 -27.65 5.78 -13.72
N TYR A 102 -28.01 7.07 -13.52
CA TYR A 102 -28.86 7.46 -12.41
C TYR A 102 -29.74 8.65 -12.80
N PRO A 103 -30.90 8.86 -12.15
CA PRO A 103 -31.74 10.04 -12.38
C PRO A 103 -31.05 11.29 -11.85
N GLU A 104 -31.14 12.37 -12.63
CA GLU A 104 -30.62 13.69 -12.29
C GLU A 104 -31.77 14.63 -11.94
N TYR A 105 -31.65 15.30 -10.79
CA TYR A 105 -32.68 16.21 -10.28
C TYR A 105 -32.12 17.61 -10.14
N ASN A 106 -32.98 18.59 -10.42
CA ASN A 106 -32.73 20.00 -10.08
C ASN A 106 -33.45 20.32 -8.77
N TYR A 107 -32.76 20.98 -7.86
CA TYR A 107 -33.32 21.48 -6.60
C TYR A 107 -33.78 22.92 -6.77
N THR A 108 -35.09 23.17 -6.67
CA THR A 108 -35.63 24.55 -6.68
C THR A 108 -36.23 24.86 -5.31
N GLN A 109 -36.04 26.11 -4.85
CA GLN A 109 -36.54 26.52 -3.52
C GLN A 109 -38.09 26.45 -3.42
N GLU A 110 -38.78 26.60 -4.54
CA GLU A 110 -40.27 26.66 -4.62
C GLU A 110 -40.88 25.29 -4.99
N GLY A 111 -40.17 24.41 -5.70
CA GLY A 111 -40.72 23.18 -6.28
C GLY A 111 -40.13 21.89 -5.80
N GLY A 112 -39.15 21.90 -4.88
CA GLY A 112 -38.45 20.68 -4.44
C GLY A 112 -37.62 20.05 -5.55
N ASN A 113 -37.56 18.69 -5.56
CA ASN A 113 -36.76 17.94 -6.53
C ASN A 113 -37.51 17.73 -7.84
N VAL A 114 -37.05 18.38 -8.91
CA VAL A 114 -37.57 18.19 -10.25
C VAL A 114 -36.65 17.31 -11.08
N LEU A 115 -37.13 16.17 -11.57
CA LEU A 115 -36.36 15.29 -12.45
C LEU A 115 -36.04 16.01 -13.76
N ILE A 116 -34.77 16.24 -14.05
CA ILE A 116 -34.31 16.87 -15.30
C ILE A 116 -33.93 15.86 -16.38
N GLY A 117 -33.67 14.62 -15.99
CA GLY A 117 -33.31 13.52 -16.88
C GLY A 117 -32.52 12.43 -16.19
N TYR A 118 -31.72 11.73 -16.95
CA TYR A 118 -30.83 10.68 -16.50
C TYR A 118 -29.40 11.03 -16.90
N ARG A 119 -28.44 10.82 -15.98
CA ARG A 119 -27.01 10.95 -16.25
C ARG A 119 -26.40 9.58 -16.40
N SER A 120 -25.65 9.36 -17.48
CA SER A 120 -24.74 8.23 -17.61
C SER A 120 -23.31 8.72 -17.52
N SER A 121 -22.46 8.03 -16.74
CA SER A 121 -21.05 8.36 -16.61
C SER A 121 -20.21 7.09 -16.69
N GLN A 122 -19.09 7.16 -17.43
CA GLN A 122 -18.11 6.08 -17.52
C GLN A 122 -16.73 6.61 -17.19
N SER A 123 -16.06 5.96 -16.23
CA SER A 123 -14.72 6.34 -15.77
C SER A 123 -13.65 5.43 -16.35
N PHE A 124 -12.46 6.00 -16.54
CA PHE A 124 -11.29 5.35 -17.12
C PHE A 124 -10.05 5.63 -16.30
N GLU A 125 -9.17 4.64 -16.24
CA GLU A 125 -7.78 4.80 -15.84
C GLU A 125 -6.89 4.50 -17.05
N VAL A 126 -5.96 5.40 -17.33
CA VAL A 126 -5.00 5.27 -18.43
C VAL A 126 -3.59 5.39 -17.88
N ILE A 127 -2.73 4.43 -18.22
CA ILE A 127 -1.31 4.45 -17.88
C ILE A 127 -0.50 4.93 -19.07
N ILE A 128 0.06 6.13 -18.96
CA ILE A 128 0.93 6.75 -19.95
C ILE A 128 2.37 6.48 -19.53
N ARG A 129 3.04 5.53 -20.20
CA ARG A 129 4.39 5.10 -19.83
C ARG A 129 5.49 6.09 -20.23
N ASN A 130 5.21 6.96 -21.17
CA ASN A 130 6.12 8.05 -21.51
C ASN A 130 5.60 9.32 -20.85
N ALA A 131 6.08 9.61 -19.64
CA ALA A 131 5.62 10.75 -18.85
C ALA A 131 5.78 12.10 -19.60
N ALA A 132 6.81 12.26 -20.43
CA ALA A 132 7.05 13.47 -21.20
C ALA A 132 5.96 13.77 -22.25
N LYS A 133 5.26 12.73 -22.72
CA LYS A 133 4.12 12.89 -23.69
C LYS A 133 2.76 13.05 -23.04
N ALA A 134 2.70 13.01 -21.70
CA ALA A 134 1.42 12.98 -21.01
C ALA A 134 0.58 14.25 -21.25
N GLY A 135 1.20 15.41 -21.33
CA GLY A 135 0.51 16.68 -21.65
C GLY A 135 -0.14 16.67 -23.04
N GLU A 136 0.63 16.29 -24.07
CA GLU A 136 0.14 16.17 -25.44
C GLU A 136 -1.06 15.21 -25.54
N ILE A 137 -0.98 14.07 -24.82
CA ILE A 137 -2.05 13.08 -24.80
C ILE A 137 -3.31 13.63 -24.13
N VAL A 138 -3.16 14.35 -23.01
CA VAL A 138 -4.29 15.01 -22.33
C VAL A 138 -4.96 16.01 -23.26
N ASP A 139 -4.19 16.87 -23.95
CA ASP A 139 -4.72 17.85 -24.89
C ASP A 139 -5.47 17.19 -26.05
N ALA A 140 -4.90 16.13 -26.63
CA ALA A 140 -5.53 15.37 -27.72
C ALA A 140 -6.86 14.72 -27.30
N VAL A 141 -6.92 14.20 -26.08
CA VAL A 141 -8.12 13.58 -25.52
C VAL A 141 -9.21 14.61 -25.25
N VAL A 142 -8.86 15.78 -24.70
CA VAL A 142 -9.78 16.89 -24.48
C VAL A 142 -10.35 17.39 -25.81
N ALA A 143 -9.52 17.55 -26.83
CA ALA A 143 -9.96 17.98 -28.16
C ALA A 143 -10.88 16.94 -28.81
N SER A 144 -10.70 15.63 -28.60
CA SER A 144 -11.50 14.60 -29.23
C SER A 144 -12.85 14.34 -28.54
N ALA A 145 -12.86 14.28 -27.22
CA ALA A 145 -14.06 13.94 -26.44
C ALA A 145 -14.92 15.15 -26.07
N GLY A 146 -14.35 16.36 -26.15
CA GLY A 146 -15.06 17.62 -25.94
C GLY A 146 -15.69 17.76 -24.56
N ASP A 147 -16.84 18.48 -24.51
CA ASP A 147 -17.51 18.86 -23.23
C ASP A 147 -18.02 17.66 -22.39
N ALA A 148 -18.12 16.47 -22.98
CA ALA A 148 -18.51 15.28 -22.26
C ALA A 148 -17.40 14.73 -21.37
N LEU A 149 -16.14 15.18 -21.55
CA LEU A 149 -14.97 14.69 -20.84
C LEU A 149 -14.70 15.48 -19.56
N TYR A 150 -14.35 14.75 -18.51
CA TYR A 150 -13.85 15.28 -17.25
C TYR A 150 -12.50 14.64 -16.94
N ILE A 151 -11.46 15.44 -16.72
CA ILE A 151 -10.18 15.00 -16.22
C ILE A 151 -10.25 15.02 -14.69
N ASN A 152 -10.29 13.82 -14.08
CA ASN A 152 -10.43 13.67 -12.64
C ASN A 152 -9.08 13.73 -11.91
N GLY A 153 -7.99 13.51 -12.65
CA GLY A 153 -6.64 13.63 -12.11
C GLY A 153 -5.57 13.15 -13.08
N VAL A 154 -4.40 13.76 -12.96
CA VAL A 154 -3.19 13.40 -13.68
C VAL A 154 -2.09 13.25 -12.64
N THR A 155 -1.60 12.02 -12.43
CA THR A 155 -0.69 11.72 -11.33
C THR A 155 0.57 11.06 -11.88
N PRO A 156 1.74 11.73 -11.83
CA PRO A 156 3.01 11.09 -12.11
C PRO A 156 3.32 9.98 -11.10
N PHE A 157 3.91 8.88 -11.56
CA PHE A 157 4.35 7.79 -10.69
C PHE A 157 5.49 6.99 -11.31
N VAL A 158 6.19 6.21 -10.49
CA VAL A 158 7.24 5.30 -10.95
C VAL A 158 6.58 3.98 -11.33
N PHE A 159 6.59 3.66 -12.64
CA PHE A 159 5.94 2.46 -13.17
C PHE A 159 6.56 1.17 -12.65
N ASN A 160 7.89 1.11 -12.59
CA ASN A 160 8.62 -0.01 -12.02
C ASN A 160 9.59 0.46 -10.94
N ASN A 161 9.17 0.35 -9.70
CA ASN A 161 9.95 0.77 -8.54
C ASN A 161 10.91 -0.31 -7.99
N SER A 162 11.04 -1.48 -8.62
CA SER A 162 11.81 -2.62 -8.09
C SER A 162 13.26 -2.26 -7.77
N LYS A 163 13.95 -1.54 -8.66
CA LYS A 163 15.34 -1.10 -8.44
C LYS A 163 15.45 -0.10 -7.30
N ALA A 164 14.51 0.85 -7.23
CA ALA A 164 14.47 1.86 -6.16
C ALA A 164 14.14 1.23 -4.81
N THR A 165 13.20 0.29 -4.78
CA THR A 165 12.86 -0.50 -3.59
C THR A 165 14.06 -1.29 -3.08
N GLU A 166 14.82 -1.94 -3.97
CA GLU A 166 16.05 -2.65 -3.59
C GLU A 166 17.10 -1.71 -3.01
N ALA A 167 17.33 -0.56 -3.64
CA ALA A 167 18.26 0.44 -3.13
C ALA A 167 17.81 1.01 -1.76
N ALA A 168 16.50 1.23 -1.58
CA ALA A 168 15.93 1.65 -0.30
C ALA A 168 16.10 0.56 0.78
N ARG A 169 15.93 -0.72 0.43
CA ARG A 169 16.17 -1.87 1.33
C ARG A 169 17.61 -1.94 1.78
N ILE A 170 18.57 -1.82 0.85
CA ILE A 170 20.00 -1.78 1.16
C ILE A 170 20.31 -0.63 2.14
N SER A 171 19.76 0.55 1.89
CA SER A 171 19.90 1.71 2.76
C SER A 171 19.30 1.45 4.15
N ALA A 172 18.09 0.89 4.24
CA ALA A 172 17.41 0.57 5.50
C ALA A 172 18.23 -0.40 6.36
N VAL A 173 18.75 -1.49 5.76
CA VAL A 173 19.56 -2.48 6.49
C VAL A 173 20.89 -1.89 6.95
N LYS A 174 21.56 -1.09 6.11
CA LYS A 174 22.79 -0.36 6.47
C LYS A 174 22.55 0.56 7.66
N ASN A 175 21.48 1.34 7.62
CA ASN A 175 21.11 2.28 8.68
C ASN A 175 20.75 1.53 9.98
N ALA A 176 20.00 0.41 9.90
CA ALA A 176 19.67 -0.43 11.06
C ALA A 176 20.94 -0.96 11.74
N LYS A 177 21.90 -1.49 10.96
CA LYS A 177 23.18 -1.99 11.47
C LYS A 177 24.01 -0.86 12.10
N ALA A 178 24.10 0.30 11.48
CA ALA A 178 24.79 1.47 12.01
C ALA A 178 24.18 1.92 13.35
N LYS A 179 22.86 1.98 13.43
CA LYS A 179 22.12 2.34 14.65
C LYS A 179 22.34 1.34 15.77
N ALA A 180 22.29 0.03 15.47
CA ALA A 180 22.55 -1.02 16.46
C ALA A 180 23.99 -0.98 16.99
N ASN A 181 24.99 -0.75 16.12
CA ASN A 181 26.39 -0.55 16.52
C ASN A 181 26.57 0.67 17.43
N SER A 182 25.88 1.77 17.12
CA SER A 182 25.94 2.99 17.95
C SER A 182 25.42 2.70 19.37
N TYR A 183 24.27 2.02 19.51
CA TYR A 183 23.75 1.61 20.81
C TYR A 183 24.69 0.65 21.54
N ALA A 184 25.25 -0.33 20.84
CA ALA A 184 26.21 -1.27 21.45
C ALA A 184 27.41 -0.54 22.05
N LYS A 185 27.97 0.44 21.31
CA LYS A 185 29.08 1.29 21.78
C LYS A 185 28.70 2.10 23.03
N LEU A 186 27.52 2.72 23.03
CA LEU A 186 27.04 3.51 24.18
C LEU A 186 26.78 2.67 25.42
N LEU A 187 26.37 1.41 25.24
CA LEU A 187 26.09 0.47 26.33
C LEU A 187 27.34 -0.33 26.77
N GLY A 188 28.49 -0.13 26.13
CA GLY A 188 29.72 -0.87 26.44
C GLY A 188 29.65 -2.37 26.10
N VAL A 189 28.80 -2.78 25.13
CA VAL A 189 28.64 -4.16 24.69
C VAL A 189 29.05 -4.32 23.22
N LYS A 190 29.23 -5.57 22.76
CA LYS A 190 29.50 -5.87 21.35
C LYS A 190 28.25 -6.38 20.66
N ILE A 191 28.01 -5.91 19.43
CA ILE A 191 26.95 -6.42 18.58
C ILE A 191 27.36 -7.79 18.02
N GLY A 192 26.48 -8.78 18.12
CA GLY A 192 26.67 -10.13 17.62
C GLY A 192 25.90 -10.40 16.32
N LYS A 193 25.46 -11.67 16.16
CA LYS A 193 24.68 -12.09 14.99
C LYS A 193 23.28 -11.49 15.00
N ILE A 194 22.73 -11.29 13.81
CA ILE A 194 21.31 -10.95 13.68
C ILE A 194 20.44 -12.13 14.14
N ILE A 195 19.45 -11.83 14.98
CA ILE A 195 18.47 -12.81 15.50
C ILE A 195 17.21 -12.79 14.63
N ASN A 196 16.78 -11.58 14.24
CA ASN A 196 15.56 -11.38 13.46
C ASN A 196 15.70 -10.14 12.58
N LEU A 197 15.14 -10.21 11.38
CA LEU A 197 14.92 -9.07 10.49
C LEU A 197 13.48 -9.18 9.97
N GLN A 198 12.75 -8.09 10.07
CA GLN A 198 11.40 -7.98 9.55
C GLN A 198 11.29 -6.69 8.73
N GLU A 199 10.90 -6.82 7.47
CA GLU A 199 10.52 -5.71 6.63
C GLU A 199 9.05 -5.38 6.90
N SER A 200 8.73 -4.13 7.22
CA SER A 200 7.42 -3.77 7.78
C SER A 200 6.53 -2.98 6.82
N SER A 201 6.95 -2.74 5.61
CA SER A 201 6.15 -1.91 4.69
C SER A 201 6.18 -2.39 3.27
N ALA A 202 4.99 -2.36 2.64
CA ALA A 202 4.92 -2.14 1.21
C ALA A 202 5.59 -0.78 0.90
N PRO A 203 6.37 -0.68 -0.18
CA PRO A 203 6.97 0.59 -0.57
C PRO A 203 5.87 1.64 -0.74
N SER A 204 5.89 2.66 0.10
CA SER A 204 5.00 3.80 -0.02
C SER A 204 5.67 4.84 -0.92
N SER A 205 5.00 5.21 -2.00
CA SER A 205 5.38 6.34 -2.82
C SER A 205 4.57 7.56 -2.36
N TYR A 206 5.22 8.55 -1.82
CA TYR A 206 4.58 9.84 -1.52
C TYR A 206 4.97 10.83 -2.61
N PRO A 207 4.01 11.42 -3.33
CA PRO A 207 4.30 12.54 -4.22
C PRO A 207 4.76 13.72 -3.36
N ILE A 208 5.91 14.29 -3.70
CA ILE A 208 6.34 15.55 -3.11
C ILE A 208 5.53 16.64 -3.83
N SER A 209 4.70 17.37 -3.07
CA SER A 209 3.92 18.49 -3.61
C SER A 209 4.86 19.52 -4.22
N MET A 210 4.71 19.78 -5.51
CA MET A 210 5.47 20.80 -6.21
C MET A 210 4.76 22.13 -6.17
N VAL A 211 5.56 23.19 -6.06
CA VAL A 211 5.12 24.58 -6.22
C VAL A 211 4.65 24.77 -7.67
N GLN A 212 3.44 25.27 -7.83
CA GLN A 212 2.80 25.56 -9.12
C GLN A 212 3.68 26.52 -9.93
N ALA A 213 4.21 26.05 -11.07
CA ALA A 213 4.81 26.93 -12.06
C ALA A 213 3.70 27.66 -12.83
N LYS A 214 3.92 28.95 -13.11
CA LYS A 214 3.03 29.78 -13.95
C LYS A 214 2.98 29.15 -15.36
N SER A 215 1.78 28.78 -15.82
CA SER A 215 1.57 28.36 -17.20
C SER A 215 1.50 29.59 -18.11
N ASP A 216 2.45 29.73 -19.01
CA ASP A 216 2.25 30.46 -20.24
C ASP A 216 1.24 29.70 -21.12
N ALA A 217 0.37 30.42 -21.87
CA ALA A 217 -0.66 29.81 -22.69
C ALA A 217 -0.04 28.97 -23.82
N GLY A 218 0.10 27.66 -23.56
CA GLY A 218 0.68 26.65 -24.44
C GLY A 218 0.15 25.26 -24.09
N ALA A 219 0.74 24.20 -24.66
CA ALA A 219 0.42 22.80 -24.39
C ALA A 219 0.45 22.48 -22.89
N THR A 220 -0.40 21.56 -22.44
CA THR A 220 -0.47 21.15 -21.03
C THR A 220 0.88 20.59 -20.55
N GLN A 221 1.50 21.27 -19.59
CA GLN A 221 2.73 20.79 -18.94
C GLN A 221 2.40 20.00 -17.68
N ILE A 222 3.07 18.84 -17.53
CA ILE A 222 2.95 17.99 -16.35
C ILE A 222 4.32 17.87 -15.73
N ASP A 223 4.50 18.56 -14.60
CA ASP A 223 5.72 18.49 -13.81
C ASP A 223 5.78 17.15 -13.06
N LEU A 224 6.80 16.36 -13.33
CA LEU A 224 6.92 15.01 -12.79
C LEU A 224 7.38 14.97 -11.33
N GLY A 225 8.18 15.94 -10.93
CA GLY A 225 8.78 15.99 -9.62
C GLY A 225 9.68 14.81 -9.26
N GLU A 226 9.84 14.59 -7.95
CA GLU A 226 10.50 13.41 -7.39
C GLU A 226 9.53 12.67 -6.48
N GLN A 227 9.69 11.36 -6.37
CA GLN A 227 8.97 10.51 -5.43
C GLN A 227 9.96 9.81 -4.51
N ASP A 228 9.63 9.75 -3.23
CA ASP A 228 10.39 8.99 -2.24
C ASP A 228 9.89 7.55 -2.20
N ILE A 229 10.79 6.62 -2.53
CA ILE A 229 10.56 5.18 -2.33
C ILE A 229 11.25 4.77 -1.04
N SER A 230 10.47 4.34 -0.05
CA SER A 230 10.95 4.03 1.29
C SER A 230 10.70 2.57 1.66
N VAL A 231 11.67 1.97 2.35
CA VAL A 231 11.57 0.64 2.96
C VAL A 231 11.92 0.76 4.43
N SER A 232 11.09 0.21 5.31
CA SER A 232 11.34 0.16 6.75
C SER A 232 11.65 -1.25 7.20
N VAL A 233 12.68 -1.41 8.02
CA VAL A 233 13.08 -2.68 8.61
C VAL A 233 13.16 -2.57 10.12
N SER A 234 12.75 -3.64 10.80
CA SER A 234 12.99 -3.86 12.23
C SER A 234 13.96 -5.02 12.41
N THR A 235 14.98 -4.83 13.22
CA THR A 235 16.04 -5.84 13.39
C THR A 235 16.34 -6.08 14.87
N LYS A 236 16.67 -7.33 15.20
CA LYS A 236 17.16 -7.73 16.53
C LYS A 236 18.56 -8.34 16.39
N TRP A 237 19.48 -7.87 17.22
CA TRP A 237 20.88 -8.27 17.20
C TRP A 237 21.26 -8.82 18.57
N ALA A 238 21.88 -10.00 18.63
CA ALA A 238 22.47 -10.50 19.86
C ALA A 238 23.55 -9.54 20.36
N ILE A 239 23.77 -9.50 21.70
CA ILE A 239 24.85 -8.73 22.32
C ILE A 239 25.64 -9.59 23.28
N SER A 240 26.93 -9.32 23.37
CA SER A 240 27.88 -9.95 24.30
C SER A 240 28.64 -8.92 25.11
#